data_e0c58f45b21c1f7e82a8bde7d52d8352
#
_entry.id   e0c58f45b21c1f7e82a8bde7d52d8352
#
_cell.length_a   1.000
_cell.length_b   1.000
_cell.length_c   1.000
_cell.angle_alpha   90.00
_cell.angle_beta   90.00
_cell.angle_gamma   90.00
#
_symmetry.space_group_name_H-M   'P 1'
#
loop_
_entity.id
_entity.type
_entity.pdbx_description
1 polymer ?
#
loop_
_entity_poly.entity_id
_entity_poly.type
_entity_poly.pdbx_seq_one_letter_code
_entity_poly.pdbx_strand_id
1 'polypeptide(L)'
;MAVAEPAYVVIAGEYARRIRTGELPAGAQLPSYAEIAEQNGVSDIVVRKAVELLQNQGLVRSVRRRGVFVASRTNLVRISPERQMQDPETTFGNESEQDVRVERDFEQVAAPVETAEILGLEPGREVSRIVTRASEGGRPISISDTYQPVGVEGISTAKVLEETIADRIPSADHAEWLRVNSGELVKSVHQRFIDADGGVVMVSDVSYPRDRYEAFVFRMTLD
;
A
#
# COMPACT_ATOMS: atom_id res chain seq x y z
N MET A 1 38.96 -8.88 0.19
CA MET A 1 38.89 -7.48 -0.22
C MET A 1 37.44 -7.05 -0.13
N ALA A 2 37.10 -6.07 0.72
CA ALA A 2 35.73 -5.54 0.77
C ALA A 2 35.48 -4.79 -0.55
N VAL A 3 34.41 -5.16 -1.26
CA VAL A 3 33.97 -4.42 -2.46
C VAL A 3 33.52 -3.06 -1.98
N ALA A 4 34.11 -1.98 -2.49
CA ALA A 4 33.72 -0.63 -2.14
C ALA A 4 32.26 -0.42 -2.55
N GLU A 5 31.44 0.07 -1.62
CA GLU A 5 30.03 0.33 -1.85
C GLU A 5 29.89 1.42 -2.95
N PRO A 6 28.99 1.23 -3.94
CA PRO A 6 28.81 2.19 -5.02
C PRO A 6 28.43 3.58 -4.47
N ALA A 7 29.02 4.65 -4.99
CA ALA A 7 28.81 6.01 -4.50
C ALA A 7 27.33 6.43 -4.45
N TYR A 8 26.50 5.99 -5.40
CA TYR A 8 25.06 6.29 -5.40
C TYR A 8 24.32 5.64 -4.22
N VAL A 9 24.80 4.47 -3.72
CA VAL A 9 24.21 3.80 -2.54
C VAL A 9 24.58 4.57 -1.28
N VAL A 10 25.82 5.01 -1.16
CA VAL A 10 26.29 5.84 -0.03
C VAL A 10 25.51 7.14 0.07
N ILE A 11 25.36 7.86 -1.05
CA ILE A 11 24.59 9.12 -1.12
C ILE A 11 23.13 8.87 -0.76
N ALA A 12 22.49 7.85 -1.33
CA ALA A 12 21.11 7.52 -1.00
C ALA A 12 20.95 7.14 0.48
N GLY A 13 21.89 6.37 1.04
CA GLY A 13 21.91 6.00 2.46
C GLY A 13 21.99 7.21 3.39
N GLU A 14 22.84 8.20 3.07
CA GLU A 14 22.94 9.44 3.84
C GLU A 14 21.63 10.24 3.82
N TYR A 15 21.06 10.50 2.65
CA TYR A 15 19.77 11.19 2.54
C TYR A 15 18.63 10.40 3.22
N ALA A 16 18.61 9.08 3.08
CA ALA A 16 17.64 8.23 3.76
C ALA A 16 17.73 8.36 5.28
N ARG A 17 18.93 8.40 5.84
CA ARG A 17 19.16 8.63 7.27
C ARG A 17 18.62 10.00 7.69
N ARG A 18 18.98 11.08 6.99
CA ARG A 18 18.55 12.46 7.28
C ARG A 18 17.03 12.62 7.23
N ILE A 19 16.37 11.93 6.30
CA ILE A 19 14.90 11.89 6.20
C ILE A 19 14.29 11.14 7.39
N ARG A 20 14.84 9.96 7.71
CA ARG A 20 14.31 9.13 8.83
C ARG A 20 14.53 9.76 10.20
N THR A 21 15.60 10.51 10.38
CA THR A 21 15.86 11.23 11.64
C THR A 21 15.11 12.56 11.75
N GLY A 22 14.37 12.98 10.70
CA GLY A 22 13.68 14.27 10.65
C GLY A 22 14.59 15.49 10.40
N GLU A 23 15.89 15.28 10.16
CA GLU A 23 16.82 16.35 9.74
C GLU A 23 16.39 16.98 8.41
N LEU A 24 15.82 16.17 7.51
CA LEU A 24 15.09 16.61 6.33
C LEU A 24 13.61 16.28 6.54
N PRO A 25 12.80 17.27 6.95
CA PRO A 25 11.38 17.02 7.24
C PRO A 25 10.57 16.75 5.97
N ALA A 26 9.41 16.14 6.13
CA ALA A 26 8.45 15.91 5.06
C ALA A 26 8.15 17.20 4.29
N GLY A 27 8.10 17.12 2.97
CA GLY A 27 7.90 18.27 2.09
C GLY A 27 9.13 19.14 1.88
N ALA A 28 10.26 18.91 2.57
CA ALA A 28 11.50 19.61 2.32
C ALA A 28 12.00 19.31 0.89
N GLN A 29 12.50 20.32 0.22
CA GLN A 29 13.13 20.15 -1.08
C GLN A 29 14.56 19.65 -0.91
N LEU A 30 14.95 18.61 -1.64
CA LEU A 30 16.34 18.20 -1.75
C LEU A 30 17.12 19.25 -2.58
N PRO A 31 18.44 19.37 -2.35
CA PRO A 31 19.29 20.13 -3.25
C PRO A 31 19.17 19.63 -4.69
N SER A 32 19.48 20.48 -5.66
CA SER A 32 19.49 20.09 -7.07
C SER A 32 20.51 18.97 -7.35
N TYR A 33 20.35 18.26 -8.44
CA TYR A 33 21.32 17.23 -8.84
C TYR A 33 22.74 17.77 -8.96
N ALA A 34 22.91 18.99 -9.48
CA ALA A 34 24.21 19.64 -9.60
C ALA A 34 24.83 19.95 -8.23
N GLU A 35 24.04 20.47 -7.28
CA GLU A 35 24.51 20.73 -5.92
C GLU A 35 24.89 19.44 -5.18
N ILE A 36 24.09 18.38 -5.31
CA ILE A 36 24.43 17.06 -4.72
C ILE A 36 25.70 16.50 -5.38
N ALA A 37 25.85 16.64 -6.70
CA ALA A 37 27.03 16.17 -7.43
C ALA A 37 28.27 16.88 -6.97
N GLU A 38 28.23 18.21 -6.83
CA GLU A 38 29.34 19.04 -6.33
C GLU A 38 29.72 18.68 -4.88
N GLN A 39 28.74 18.58 -3.99
CA GLN A 39 28.96 18.25 -2.57
C GLN A 39 29.61 16.88 -2.37
N ASN A 40 29.34 15.92 -3.26
CA ASN A 40 29.86 14.56 -3.14
C ASN A 40 31.00 14.24 -4.10
N GLY A 41 31.42 15.16 -4.95
CA GLY A 41 32.50 14.94 -5.93
C GLY A 41 32.14 13.84 -6.97
N VAL A 42 30.90 13.75 -7.38
CA VAL A 42 30.40 12.72 -8.32
C VAL A 42 29.75 13.34 -9.54
N SER A 43 29.42 12.51 -10.55
CA SER A 43 28.68 12.97 -11.71
C SER A 43 27.17 13.02 -11.45
N ASP A 44 26.43 13.83 -12.23
CA ASP A 44 24.96 13.90 -12.20
C ASP A 44 24.29 12.53 -12.41
N ILE A 45 24.92 11.63 -13.16
CA ILE A 45 24.40 10.28 -13.41
C ILE A 45 24.38 9.48 -12.10
N VAL A 46 25.40 9.61 -11.26
CA VAL A 46 25.48 8.96 -9.94
C VAL A 46 24.41 9.52 -9.01
N VAL A 47 24.21 10.84 -9.00
CA VAL A 47 23.17 11.50 -8.22
C VAL A 47 21.77 11.06 -8.68
N ARG A 48 21.57 10.96 -9.99
CA ARG A 48 20.28 10.49 -10.54
C ARG A 48 19.93 9.08 -10.07
N LYS A 49 20.93 8.17 -10.05
CA LYS A 49 20.75 6.81 -9.50
C LYS A 49 20.47 6.82 -8.00
N ALA A 50 21.13 7.72 -7.24
CA ALA A 50 20.86 7.85 -5.81
C ALA A 50 19.43 8.34 -5.54
N VAL A 51 18.96 9.35 -6.28
CA VAL A 51 17.58 9.86 -6.17
C VAL A 51 16.56 8.81 -6.62
N GLU A 52 16.84 8.05 -7.69
CA GLU A 52 16.00 6.94 -8.12
C GLU A 52 15.87 5.87 -7.02
N LEU A 53 16.96 5.53 -6.34
CA LEU A 53 16.93 4.61 -5.20
C LEU A 53 16.09 5.16 -4.04
N LEU A 54 16.20 6.45 -3.73
CA LEU A 54 15.35 7.10 -2.73
C LEU A 54 13.86 7.13 -3.14
N GLN A 55 13.57 7.34 -4.43
CA GLN A 55 12.22 7.27 -4.97
C GLN A 55 11.63 5.86 -4.87
N ASN A 56 12.42 4.83 -5.23
CA ASN A 56 12.01 3.43 -5.10
C ASN A 56 11.77 3.03 -3.64
N GLN A 57 12.46 3.68 -2.69
CA GLN A 57 12.21 3.54 -1.25
C GLN A 57 11.04 4.41 -0.75
N GLY A 58 10.39 5.19 -1.63
CA GLY A 58 9.29 6.11 -1.26
C GLY A 58 9.72 7.25 -0.33
N LEU A 59 11.03 7.54 -0.22
CA LEU A 59 11.56 8.58 0.66
C LEU A 59 11.46 9.97 0.06
N VAL A 60 11.47 10.06 -1.28
CA VAL A 60 11.38 11.31 -2.02
C VAL A 60 10.46 11.16 -3.23
N ARG A 61 9.95 12.29 -3.72
CA ARG A 61 9.15 12.38 -4.94
C ARG A 61 9.68 13.49 -5.85
N SER A 62 9.69 13.25 -7.16
CA SER A 62 9.98 14.31 -8.14
C SER A 62 8.71 15.10 -8.46
N VAL A 63 8.81 16.41 -8.43
CA VAL A 63 7.77 17.33 -8.86
C VAL A 63 8.24 18.03 -10.13
N ARG A 64 7.51 17.86 -11.23
CA ARG A 64 7.90 18.39 -12.53
C ARG A 64 8.21 19.89 -12.45
N ARG A 65 9.38 20.30 -12.93
CA ARG A 65 9.92 21.68 -12.91
C ARG A 65 10.12 22.32 -11.53
N ARG A 66 9.92 21.58 -10.45
CA ARG A 66 10.11 22.08 -9.07
C ARG A 66 11.23 21.39 -8.32
N GLY A 67 11.65 20.21 -8.74
CA GLY A 67 12.73 19.46 -8.12
C GLY A 67 12.26 18.19 -7.40
N VAL A 68 13.12 17.71 -6.50
CA VAL A 68 12.87 16.51 -5.68
C VAL A 68 12.52 16.96 -4.27
N PHE A 69 11.49 16.38 -3.69
CA PHE A 69 11.00 16.72 -2.36
C PHE A 69 10.95 15.46 -1.50
N VAL A 70 11.24 15.61 -0.21
CA VAL A 70 10.97 14.54 0.77
C VAL A 70 9.49 14.20 0.70
N ALA A 71 9.20 12.91 0.54
CA ALA A 71 7.82 12.45 0.53
C ALA A 71 7.16 12.80 1.87
N SER A 72 5.95 13.30 1.83
CA SER A 72 5.13 13.44 3.03
C SER A 72 4.77 12.01 3.46
N ARG A 73 5.63 11.39 4.25
CA ARG A 73 5.24 10.22 5.01
C ARG A 73 4.46 10.76 6.20
N THR A 74 3.18 10.66 6.15
CA THR A 74 2.47 10.34 7.38
C THR A 74 3.10 9.02 7.82
N ASN A 75 3.66 8.93 9.03
CA ASN A 75 4.10 7.66 9.61
C ASN A 75 2.84 6.84 9.89
N LEU A 76 2.20 6.38 8.81
CA LEU A 76 0.95 5.67 8.92
C LEU A 76 1.23 4.28 9.46
N VAL A 77 0.62 4.02 10.59
CA VAL A 77 0.59 2.71 11.21
C VAL A 77 -0.79 2.12 10.97
N ARG A 78 -0.84 0.99 10.27
CA ARG A 78 -2.09 0.27 10.09
C ARG A 78 -2.36 -0.54 11.35
N ILE A 79 -3.41 -0.17 12.09
CA ILE A 79 -3.83 -0.88 13.30
C ILE A 79 -4.92 -1.88 12.90
N SER A 80 -4.64 -3.17 12.99
CA SER A 80 -5.58 -4.26 12.77
C SER A 80 -5.91 -4.93 14.12
N PRO A 81 -7.15 -5.40 14.34
CA PRO A 81 -8.28 -5.44 13.40
C PRO A 81 -9.25 -4.25 13.49
N GLU A 82 -9.10 -3.30 14.42
CA GLU A 82 -10.08 -2.23 14.70
C GLU A 82 -10.43 -1.42 13.44
N ARG A 83 -9.45 -1.26 12.56
CA ARG A 83 -9.61 -0.58 11.27
C ARG A 83 -10.68 -1.21 10.38
N GLN A 84 -10.87 -2.52 10.47
CA GLN A 84 -11.80 -3.27 9.63
C GLN A 84 -13.27 -3.08 10.02
N MET A 85 -13.51 -2.52 11.19
CA MET A 85 -14.86 -2.20 11.67
C MET A 85 -15.36 -0.84 11.16
N GLN A 86 -14.51 -0.09 10.47
CA GLN A 86 -14.82 1.22 9.91
C GLN A 86 -14.96 1.13 8.38
N ASP A 87 -15.81 2.01 7.83
CA ASP A 87 -15.84 2.17 6.37
C ASP A 87 -14.54 2.79 5.84
N PRO A 88 -14.20 2.53 4.57
CA PRO A 88 -12.97 3.05 3.96
C PRO A 88 -12.87 4.58 3.98
N GLU A 89 -13.97 5.31 3.88
CA GLU A 89 -14.00 6.77 3.92
C GLU A 89 -13.55 7.28 5.29
N THR A 90 -14.11 6.72 6.34
CA THR A 90 -13.74 7.05 7.73
C THR A 90 -12.29 6.66 8.00
N THR A 91 -11.91 5.45 7.61
CA THR A 91 -10.56 4.94 7.82
C THR A 91 -9.51 5.81 7.15
N PHE A 92 -9.62 5.99 5.83
CA PHE A 92 -8.63 6.76 5.09
C PHE A 92 -8.71 8.26 5.40
N GLY A 93 -9.91 8.79 5.69
CA GLY A 93 -10.07 10.17 6.14
C GLY A 93 -9.33 10.46 7.45
N ASN A 94 -9.33 9.52 8.41
CA ASN A 94 -8.58 9.65 9.66
C ASN A 94 -7.06 9.49 9.48
N GLU A 95 -6.64 8.82 8.41
CA GLU A 95 -5.23 8.58 8.08
C GLU A 95 -4.62 9.67 7.18
N SER A 96 -5.40 10.62 6.71
CA SER A 96 -5.02 11.55 5.65
C SER A 96 -5.20 13.01 6.05
N GLU A 97 -4.24 13.84 5.63
CA GLU A 97 -4.34 15.31 5.73
C GLU A 97 -4.95 15.95 4.46
N GLN A 98 -5.20 15.16 3.44
CA GLN A 98 -5.74 15.59 2.14
C GLN A 98 -7.10 14.97 1.88
N ASP A 99 -7.82 15.48 0.89
CA ASP A 99 -9.10 14.94 0.49
C ASP A 99 -8.96 13.48 0.02
N VAL A 100 -9.71 12.61 0.66
CA VAL A 100 -9.82 11.19 0.31
C VAL A 100 -11.05 10.97 -0.54
N ARG A 101 -10.86 10.28 -1.67
CA ARG A 101 -11.94 9.82 -2.52
C ARG A 101 -11.97 8.31 -2.53
N VAL A 102 -13.15 7.74 -2.25
CA VAL A 102 -13.42 6.30 -2.33
C VAL A 102 -14.46 6.04 -3.41
N GLU A 103 -14.16 5.12 -4.30
CA GLU A 103 -15.04 4.67 -5.39
C GLU A 103 -15.32 3.18 -5.23
N ARG A 104 -16.53 2.74 -5.51
CA ARG A 104 -16.94 1.33 -5.46
C ARG A 104 -17.67 0.93 -6.71
N ASP A 105 -17.23 -0.18 -7.28
CA ASP A 105 -17.93 -0.89 -8.34
C ASP A 105 -18.50 -2.19 -7.79
N PHE A 106 -19.75 -2.46 -8.09
CA PHE A 106 -20.47 -3.65 -7.67
C PHE A 106 -20.85 -4.47 -8.89
N GLU A 107 -20.51 -5.74 -8.88
CA GLU A 107 -20.89 -6.68 -9.93
C GLU A 107 -21.20 -8.07 -9.38
N GLN A 108 -21.99 -8.85 -10.13
CA GLN A 108 -22.16 -10.28 -9.87
C GLN A 108 -21.35 -11.04 -10.91
N VAL A 109 -20.50 -11.92 -10.45
CA VAL A 109 -19.57 -12.67 -11.31
C VAL A 109 -19.53 -14.14 -10.88
N ALA A 110 -19.15 -15.01 -11.81
CA ALA A 110 -18.79 -16.38 -11.43
C ALA A 110 -17.55 -16.33 -10.51
N ALA A 111 -17.63 -16.99 -9.36
CA ALA A 111 -16.54 -17.02 -8.41
C ALA A 111 -15.26 -17.56 -9.07
N PRO A 112 -14.10 -16.85 -8.94
CA PRO A 112 -12.81 -17.46 -9.26
C PRO A 112 -12.64 -18.78 -8.48
N VAL A 113 -11.93 -19.74 -9.05
CA VAL A 113 -11.80 -21.10 -8.47
C VAL A 113 -11.32 -21.04 -7.02
N GLU A 114 -10.26 -20.31 -6.76
CA GLU A 114 -9.70 -20.15 -5.40
C GLU A 114 -10.69 -19.47 -4.44
N THR A 115 -11.42 -18.46 -4.93
CA THR A 115 -12.44 -17.76 -4.15
C THR A 115 -13.61 -18.69 -3.81
N ALA A 116 -14.06 -19.49 -4.77
CA ALA A 116 -15.12 -20.47 -4.55
C ALA A 116 -14.72 -21.50 -3.49
N GLU A 117 -13.50 -22.03 -3.56
CA GLU A 117 -12.94 -22.96 -2.57
C GLU A 117 -12.91 -22.33 -1.16
N ILE A 118 -12.44 -21.10 -1.03
CA ILE A 118 -12.36 -20.40 0.26
C ILE A 118 -13.76 -20.15 0.84
N LEU A 119 -14.72 -19.75 0.00
CA LEU A 119 -16.11 -19.50 0.41
C LEU A 119 -16.94 -20.79 0.58
N GLY A 120 -16.37 -21.98 0.32
CA GLY A 120 -17.09 -23.25 0.38
C GLY A 120 -18.21 -23.37 -0.66
N LEU A 121 -18.05 -22.75 -1.82
CA LEU A 121 -19.03 -22.72 -2.89
C LEU A 121 -18.69 -23.73 -4.01
N GLU A 122 -19.72 -24.22 -4.71
CA GLU A 122 -19.51 -24.99 -5.92
C GLU A 122 -18.84 -24.13 -7.02
N PRO A 123 -17.95 -24.73 -7.84
CA PRO A 123 -17.31 -24.02 -8.94
C PRO A 123 -18.32 -23.36 -9.89
N GLY A 124 -18.08 -22.10 -10.26
CA GLY A 124 -18.95 -21.33 -11.13
C GLY A 124 -20.18 -20.72 -10.45
N ARG A 125 -20.32 -20.89 -9.14
CA ARG A 125 -21.37 -20.20 -8.37
C ARG A 125 -21.18 -18.69 -8.48
N GLU A 126 -22.29 -17.96 -8.66
CA GLU A 126 -22.26 -16.50 -8.65
C GLU A 126 -21.97 -15.94 -7.24
N VAL A 127 -21.13 -14.92 -7.21
CA VAL A 127 -20.77 -14.13 -6.03
C VAL A 127 -20.93 -12.65 -6.33
N SER A 128 -21.18 -11.87 -5.30
CA SER A 128 -21.05 -10.42 -5.36
C SER A 128 -19.57 -10.06 -5.27
N ARG A 129 -19.04 -9.34 -6.25
CA ARG A 129 -17.72 -8.73 -6.23
C ARG A 129 -17.85 -7.23 -6.01
N ILE A 130 -17.08 -6.69 -5.08
CA ILE A 130 -17.00 -5.26 -4.79
C ILE A 130 -15.55 -4.83 -4.98
N VAL A 131 -15.32 -3.97 -5.96
CA VAL A 131 -14.01 -3.35 -6.15
C VAL A 131 -14.03 -1.99 -5.48
N THR A 132 -13.20 -1.80 -4.44
CA THR A 132 -13.09 -0.52 -3.74
C THR A 132 -11.75 0.12 -4.06
N ARG A 133 -11.78 1.36 -4.54
CA ARG A 133 -10.60 2.15 -4.88
C ARG A 133 -10.54 3.39 -4.01
N ALA A 134 -9.39 3.66 -3.41
CA ALA A 134 -9.17 4.86 -2.64
C ALA A 134 -8.00 5.67 -3.18
N SER A 135 -8.17 6.99 -3.19
CA SER A 135 -7.12 7.95 -3.55
C SER A 135 -7.07 9.12 -2.58
N GLU A 136 -5.90 9.70 -2.39
CA GLU A 136 -5.61 10.85 -1.55
C GLU A 136 -4.97 11.94 -2.41
N GLY A 137 -5.60 13.11 -2.51
CA GLY A 137 -5.12 14.19 -3.37
C GLY A 137 -4.93 13.75 -4.83
N GLY A 138 -5.73 12.81 -5.32
CA GLY A 138 -5.63 12.21 -6.67
C GLY A 138 -4.55 11.14 -6.84
N ARG A 139 -3.82 10.79 -5.78
CA ARG A 139 -2.86 9.67 -5.76
C ARG A 139 -3.57 8.40 -5.28
N PRO A 140 -3.51 7.28 -6.00
CA PRO A 140 -4.02 6.01 -5.53
C PRO A 140 -3.32 5.56 -4.25
N ILE A 141 -4.10 5.12 -3.25
CA ILE A 141 -3.58 4.68 -1.94
C ILE A 141 -4.03 3.27 -1.56
N SER A 142 -5.10 2.77 -2.19
CA SER A 142 -5.60 1.42 -1.96
C SER A 142 -6.48 0.96 -3.10
N ILE A 143 -6.49 -0.33 -3.34
CA ILE A 143 -7.52 -1.03 -4.12
C ILE A 143 -7.79 -2.37 -3.45
N SER A 144 -9.06 -2.80 -3.46
CA SER A 144 -9.44 -4.12 -2.97
C SER A 144 -10.48 -4.77 -3.87
N ASP A 145 -10.36 -6.09 -4.01
CA ASP A 145 -11.40 -6.99 -4.50
C ASP A 145 -12.00 -7.73 -3.32
N THR A 146 -13.30 -7.56 -3.11
CA THR A 146 -14.04 -8.22 -2.04
C THR A 146 -15.11 -9.12 -2.65
N TYR A 147 -15.14 -10.38 -2.23
CA TYR A 147 -16.10 -11.39 -2.70
C TYR A 147 -16.93 -11.92 -1.54
N GLN A 148 -18.23 -12.05 -1.78
CA GLN A 148 -19.17 -12.64 -0.84
C GLN A 148 -20.29 -13.37 -1.57
N PRO A 149 -20.93 -14.39 -0.97
CA PRO A 149 -22.09 -15.04 -1.57
C PRO A 149 -23.19 -14.02 -1.86
N VAL A 150 -23.93 -14.22 -2.95
CA VAL A 150 -25.05 -13.35 -3.31
C VAL A 150 -26.10 -13.38 -2.19
N GLY A 151 -26.56 -12.20 -1.76
CA GLY A 151 -27.55 -12.04 -0.69
C GLY A 151 -26.96 -11.97 0.72
N VAL A 152 -25.62 -12.08 0.87
CA VAL A 152 -24.93 -11.77 2.12
C VAL A 152 -24.57 -10.29 2.13
N GLU A 153 -24.89 -9.59 3.21
CA GLU A 153 -24.57 -8.16 3.35
C GLU A 153 -23.39 -7.96 4.31
N GLY A 154 -22.22 -7.71 3.72
CA GLY A 154 -21.03 -7.32 4.44
C GLY A 154 -20.59 -8.32 5.52
N ILE A 155 -19.98 -7.80 6.59
CA ILE A 155 -19.38 -8.57 7.68
C ILE A 155 -20.33 -8.81 8.87
N SER A 156 -21.64 -8.59 8.70
CA SER A 156 -22.61 -8.59 9.80
C SER A 156 -22.67 -9.91 10.59
N THR A 157 -22.38 -11.03 9.94
CA THR A 157 -22.38 -12.37 10.55
C THR A 157 -21.00 -12.84 10.98
N ALA A 158 -19.93 -12.16 10.57
CA ALA A 158 -18.56 -12.53 10.90
C ALA A 158 -18.27 -12.39 12.39
N LYS A 159 -17.53 -13.36 12.94
CA LYS A 159 -17.05 -13.39 14.34
C LYS A 159 -15.54 -13.37 14.41
N VAL A 160 -14.87 -13.83 13.37
CA VAL A 160 -13.40 -13.86 13.29
C VAL A 160 -12.97 -13.17 12.00
N LEU A 161 -11.93 -12.35 12.10
CA LEU A 161 -11.16 -11.83 10.97
C LEU A 161 -9.77 -12.45 11.00
N GLU A 162 -9.43 -13.12 9.92
CA GLU A 162 -8.08 -13.61 9.67
C GLU A 162 -7.42 -12.75 8.60
N GLU A 163 -6.22 -12.24 8.87
CA GLU A 163 -5.45 -11.42 7.93
C GLU A 163 -4.09 -12.04 7.63
N THR A 164 -3.76 -12.15 6.34
CA THR A 164 -2.41 -12.49 5.88
C THR A 164 -1.81 -11.28 5.18
N ILE A 165 -0.68 -10.79 5.68
CA ILE A 165 0.03 -9.62 5.14
C ILE A 165 1.33 -10.07 4.51
N ALA A 166 1.56 -9.70 3.25
CA ALA A 166 2.76 -10.07 2.50
C ALA A 166 3.13 -9.00 1.46
N ASP A 167 4.37 -9.01 1.02
CA ASP A 167 4.78 -8.32 -0.21
C ASP A 167 4.50 -9.25 -1.39
N ARG A 168 3.67 -8.80 -2.34
CA ARG A 168 3.27 -9.61 -3.51
C ARG A 168 3.31 -8.76 -4.79
N ILE A 169 3.47 -9.43 -5.92
CA ILE A 169 3.18 -8.84 -7.22
C ILE A 169 1.65 -8.71 -7.31
N PRO A 170 1.11 -7.51 -7.56
CA PRO A 170 -0.33 -7.30 -7.66
C PRO A 170 -0.92 -7.93 -8.93
N SER A 171 -2.24 -8.10 -8.95
CA SER A 171 -2.98 -8.37 -10.20
C SER A 171 -2.80 -7.21 -11.20
N ALA A 172 -3.12 -7.46 -12.47
CA ALA A 172 -3.01 -6.41 -13.51
C ALA A 172 -3.85 -5.18 -13.18
N ASP A 173 -5.09 -5.37 -12.73
CA ASP A 173 -6.02 -4.30 -12.37
C ASP A 173 -5.51 -3.49 -11.17
N HIS A 174 -4.96 -4.17 -10.16
CA HIS A 174 -4.36 -3.53 -9.00
C HIS A 174 -3.09 -2.75 -9.36
N ALA A 175 -2.24 -3.32 -10.23
CA ALA A 175 -1.03 -2.65 -10.71
C ALA A 175 -1.36 -1.37 -11.50
N GLU A 176 -2.35 -1.45 -12.39
CA GLU A 176 -2.81 -0.32 -13.19
C GLU A 176 -3.36 0.80 -12.31
N TRP A 177 -4.29 0.49 -11.39
CA TRP A 177 -4.84 1.47 -10.47
C TRP A 177 -3.78 2.12 -9.59
N LEU A 178 -2.92 1.32 -8.94
CA LEU A 178 -1.87 1.81 -8.07
C LEU A 178 -0.71 2.48 -8.81
N ARG A 179 -0.68 2.39 -10.16
CA ARG A 179 0.37 2.93 -11.03
C ARG A 179 1.75 2.38 -10.68
N VAL A 180 1.82 1.10 -10.35
CA VAL A 180 3.07 0.37 -10.08
C VAL A 180 3.55 -0.33 -11.36
N ASN A 181 4.88 -0.46 -11.50
CA ASN A 181 5.47 -1.08 -12.66
C ASN A 181 5.32 -2.61 -12.62
N SER A 182 5.42 -3.25 -13.79
CA SER A 182 5.42 -4.70 -13.88
C SER A 182 6.55 -5.31 -13.04
N GLY A 183 6.19 -6.26 -12.16
CA GLY A 183 7.13 -6.91 -11.25
C GLY A 183 7.43 -6.13 -9.95
N GLU A 184 6.91 -4.92 -9.80
CA GLU A 184 7.00 -4.17 -8.56
C GLU A 184 6.07 -4.78 -7.50
N LEU A 185 6.59 -4.90 -6.27
CA LEU A 185 5.82 -5.47 -5.16
C LEU A 185 4.94 -4.40 -4.50
N VAL A 186 3.76 -4.80 -4.11
CA VAL A 186 2.84 -4.03 -3.26
C VAL A 186 2.70 -4.70 -1.89
N LYS A 187 2.21 -3.96 -0.91
CA LYS A 187 1.78 -4.56 0.35
C LYS A 187 0.38 -5.14 0.15
N SER A 188 0.27 -6.46 0.18
CA SER A 188 -0.98 -7.20 0.03
C SER A 188 -1.50 -7.64 1.38
N VAL A 189 -2.81 -7.46 1.61
CA VAL A 189 -3.53 -7.96 2.79
C VAL A 189 -4.67 -8.82 2.30
N HIS A 190 -4.57 -10.12 2.53
CA HIS A 190 -5.65 -11.08 2.28
C HIS A 190 -6.45 -11.25 3.56
N GLN A 191 -7.77 -11.09 3.49
CA GLN A 191 -8.69 -11.09 4.62
C GLN A 191 -9.74 -12.17 4.44
N ARG A 192 -10.00 -12.95 5.48
CA ARG A 192 -11.08 -13.92 5.55
C ARG A 192 -11.98 -13.56 6.73
N PHE A 193 -13.24 -13.35 6.45
CA PHE A 193 -14.25 -13.07 7.46
C PHE A 193 -15.04 -14.36 7.71
N ILE A 194 -14.99 -14.84 8.94
CA ILE A 194 -15.44 -16.18 9.34
C ILE A 194 -16.57 -16.02 10.34
N ASP A 195 -17.66 -16.75 10.15
CA ASP A 195 -18.82 -16.77 11.04
C ASP A 195 -18.59 -17.63 12.31
N ALA A 196 -19.63 -17.75 13.11
CA ALA A 196 -19.58 -18.54 14.35
C ALA A 196 -19.44 -20.05 14.12
N ASP A 197 -19.84 -20.54 12.95
CA ASP A 197 -19.79 -21.96 12.59
C ASP A 197 -18.50 -22.34 11.85
N GLY A 198 -17.60 -21.36 11.64
CA GLY A 198 -16.31 -21.53 10.96
C GLY A 198 -16.41 -21.41 9.43
N GLY A 199 -17.56 -21.00 8.90
CA GLY A 199 -17.76 -20.72 7.47
C GLY A 199 -17.17 -19.36 7.08
N VAL A 200 -16.51 -19.30 5.91
CA VAL A 200 -16.03 -18.01 5.37
C VAL A 200 -17.19 -17.32 4.68
N VAL A 201 -17.61 -16.17 5.19
CA VAL A 201 -18.73 -15.38 4.66
C VAL A 201 -18.30 -14.29 3.69
N MET A 202 -17.03 -13.88 3.74
CA MET A 202 -16.45 -12.87 2.85
C MET A 202 -14.95 -13.04 2.79
N VAL A 203 -14.37 -12.77 1.64
CA VAL A 203 -12.94 -12.70 1.41
C VAL A 203 -12.59 -11.37 0.72
N SER A 204 -11.48 -10.76 1.09
CA SER A 204 -11.01 -9.51 0.48
C SER A 204 -9.51 -9.53 0.24
N ASP A 205 -9.10 -9.14 -0.96
CA ASP A 205 -7.71 -8.94 -1.34
C ASP A 205 -7.44 -7.45 -1.48
N VAL A 206 -6.66 -6.89 -0.58
CA VAL A 206 -6.35 -5.47 -0.54
C VAL A 206 -4.90 -5.25 -0.93
N SER A 207 -4.66 -4.31 -1.83
CA SER A 207 -3.30 -3.87 -2.20
C SER A 207 -3.07 -2.41 -1.85
N TYR A 208 -1.93 -2.15 -1.24
CA TYR A 208 -1.43 -0.81 -0.92
C TYR A 208 -0.10 -0.56 -1.62
N PRO A 209 0.23 0.69 -2.02
CA PRO A 209 1.60 1.05 -2.35
C PRO A 209 2.54 0.69 -1.19
N ARG A 210 3.76 0.20 -1.49
CA ARG A 210 4.71 -0.24 -0.44
C ARG A 210 5.01 0.82 0.59
N ASP A 211 4.95 2.08 0.18
CA ASP A 211 5.25 3.24 1.01
C ASP A 211 4.03 3.82 1.75
N ARG A 212 2.84 3.19 1.63
CA ARG A 212 1.62 3.68 2.32
C ARG A 212 1.71 3.54 3.84
N TYR A 213 2.21 2.39 4.32
CA TYR A 213 2.31 2.13 5.76
C TYR A 213 3.75 1.83 6.16
N GLU A 214 4.23 2.48 7.22
CA GLU A 214 5.53 2.21 7.82
C GLU A 214 5.52 0.92 8.63
N ALA A 215 4.39 0.65 9.31
CA ALA A 215 4.23 -0.52 10.16
C ALA A 215 2.79 -1.04 10.14
N PHE A 216 2.65 -2.31 10.48
CA PHE A 216 1.38 -2.96 10.78
C PHE A 216 1.41 -3.33 12.26
N VAL A 217 0.43 -2.88 13.02
CA VAL A 217 0.35 -3.13 14.46
C VAL A 217 -0.90 -3.96 14.75
N PHE A 218 -0.71 -5.03 15.48
CA PHE A 218 -1.77 -5.88 15.98
C PHE A 218 -1.83 -5.73 17.50
N ARG A 219 -3.02 -5.51 18.02
CA ARG A 219 -3.25 -5.47 19.47
C ARG A 219 -4.18 -6.60 19.86
N MET A 220 -3.79 -7.35 20.86
CA MET A 220 -4.59 -8.45 21.40
C MET A 220 -4.63 -8.32 22.92
N THR A 221 -5.83 -8.44 23.50
CA THR A 221 -5.97 -8.57 24.95
C THR A 221 -5.63 -10.03 25.33
N LEU A 222 -4.79 -10.20 26.33
CA LEU A 222 -4.48 -11.51 26.91
C LEU A 222 -5.26 -11.62 28.19
N ASP A 223 -6.23 -12.54 28.23
CA ASP A 223 -7.03 -12.89 29.41
C ASP A 223 -6.30 -13.91 30.28
#